data_4968e918fed48543a8ca03890a795bac
#
_entry.id   4968e918fed48543a8ca03890a795bac
#
_cell.length_a   1.000
_cell.length_b   1.000
_cell.length_c   1.000
_cell.angle_alpha   90.00
_cell.angle_beta   90.00
_cell.angle_gamma   90.00
#
_symmetry.space_group_name_H-M   'P 1'
#
loop_
_entity.id
_entity.type
_entity.pdbx_description
1 polymer ?
#
loop_
_entity_poly.entity_id
_entity_poly.type
_entity_poly.pdbx_seq_one_letter_code
_entity_poly.pdbx_strand_id
1 'polypeptide(L)'
;MRKKKLTKNLLPIYVKQYNDWKKTDAAIPPEKVISTQKLLREIKQELAEAKSGNAAAYALKRKWQEVKEFVRNRSRDELDEVYRLMWVPKGISDFRRLEPELIWIKDKTTFETIDFWGHRKTTEIENPDPLNTHWEIIRTLVSSQTHDGTIGRSLRFLVRDRHSQKYLGVICVSGDMLALSPRNAAIWGDKVDNKVAQAAWKKVINHSANGSSIISVQPFGYNYFGGKLLALLCLSKPVADLWKKQYGHTLVCLTTTSLWASMKKGVSQYDGMKPYWDNVGETAGTTPLKISEELYFQMRDWMKKNYPQDYHFHFVAKDKKGQIAQRDNKNRAIEWCYKKLGLKKEDYQSGHTRGIYFARLYKNTDAFLRGEITEDKLEPAFDNSIEELTKFWAYGRRGDTGSKKSEGLKGMTKHRLDRLMREKTLKAQYKPNWYRSVAFKTYAETAALWGDEVGR
;
A
#
# COMPACT_ATOMS: atom_id res chain seq x y z
N MET A 1 -26.18 -12.18 8.61
CA MET A 1 -25.57 -10.90 9.02
C MET A 1 -26.07 -10.53 10.42
N ARG A 2 -25.26 -10.71 11.46
CA ARG A 2 -25.62 -10.18 12.78
C ARG A 2 -25.50 -8.66 12.71
N LYS A 3 -26.64 -7.96 12.83
CA LYS A 3 -26.64 -6.54 13.19
C LYS A 3 -25.75 -6.41 14.42
N LYS A 4 -24.60 -5.73 14.35
CA LYS A 4 -23.90 -5.31 15.56
C LYS A 4 -24.93 -4.48 16.33
N LYS A 5 -25.50 -5.07 17.36
CA LYS A 5 -26.29 -4.32 18.36
C LYS A 5 -25.33 -3.26 18.90
N LEU A 6 -25.55 -2.00 18.55
CA LEU A 6 -25.00 -0.90 19.32
C LEU A 6 -25.32 -1.23 20.78
N THR A 7 -24.29 -1.23 21.61
CA THR A 7 -24.49 -1.47 23.03
C THR A 7 -25.57 -0.51 23.51
N LYS A 8 -26.62 -1.03 24.14
CA LYS A 8 -27.81 -0.26 24.59
C LYS A 8 -27.48 1.08 25.26
N ASN A 9 -26.29 1.21 25.84
CA ASN A 9 -25.82 2.40 26.56
C ASN A 9 -25.27 3.54 25.68
N LEU A 10 -25.06 3.33 24.37
CA LEU A 10 -24.50 4.35 23.48
C LEU A 10 -25.57 5.05 22.62
N LEU A 11 -26.72 4.40 22.42
CA LEU A 11 -27.83 4.98 21.61
C LEU A 11 -28.28 6.37 22.09
N PRO A 12 -28.49 6.62 23.39
CA PRO A 12 -28.95 7.94 23.87
C PRO A 12 -27.96 9.06 23.57
N ILE A 13 -26.65 8.76 23.64
CA ILE A 13 -25.59 9.75 23.35
C ILE A 13 -25.65 10.17 21.88
N TYR A 14 -25.80 9.21 20.98
CA TYR A 14 -25.87 9.53 19.53
C TYR A 14 -27.14 10.26 19.15
N VAL A 15 -28.26 9.93 19.77
CA VAL A 15 -29.52 10.63 19.56
C VAL A 15 -29.42 12.09 20.00
N LYS A 16 -28.82 12.34 21.18
CA LYS A 16 -28.59 13.70 21.67
C LYS A 16 -27.67 14.46 20.72
N GLN A 17 -26.52 13.91 20.35
CA GLN A 17 -25.59 14.53 19.41
C GLN A 17 -26.24 14.85 18.06
N TYR A 18 -27.07 13.95 17.55
CA TYR A 18 -27.80 14.16 16.31
C TYR A 18 -28.80 15.34 16.43
N ASN A 19 -29.54 15.40 17.52
CA ASN A 19 -30.53 16.48 17.74
C ASN A 19 -29.83 17.83 17.89
N ASP A 20 -28.67 17.87 18.57
CA ASP A 20 -27.88 19.09 18.72
C ASP A 20 -27.25 19.51 17.39
N TRP A 21 -26.67 18.58 16.66
CA TRP A 21 -26.13 18.83 15.32
C TRP A 21 -27.19 19.33 14.34
N LYS A 22 -28.39 18.75 14.35
CA LYS A 22 -29.50 19.16 13.48
C LYS A 22 -29.92 20.62 13.68
N LYS A 23 -29.74 21.18 14.88
CA LYS A 23 -30.07 22.59 15.18
C LYS A 23 -29.02 23.55 14.59
N THR A 24 -27.78 23.13 14.48
CA THR A 24 -26.64 23.98 14.10
C THR A 24 -26.14 23.74 12.68
N ASP A 25 -26.53 22.61 12.08
CA ASP A 25 -26.02 22.24 10.76
C ASP A 25 -26.76 22.98 9.65
N ALA A 26 -26.02 23.62 8.76
CA ALA A 26 -26.59 24.27 7.59
C ALA A 26 -27.14 23.20 6.61
N ALA A 27 -28.39 23.33 6.25
CA ALA A 27 -29.00 22.48 5.22
C ALA A 27 -28.28 22.75 3.87
N ILE A 28 -27.92 21.69 3.17
CA ILE A 28 -27.43 21.81 1.78
C ILE A 28 -28.63 22.24 0.91
N PRO A 29 -28.50 23.30 0.11
CA PRO A 29 -29.54 23.70 -0.79
C PRO A 29 -30.02 22.53 -1.65
N PRO A 30 -31.32 22.25 -1.71
CA PRO A 30 -31.90 21.10 -2.41
C PRO A 30 -31.44 20.96 -3.87
N GLU A 31 -31.27 22.09 -4.54
CA GLU A 31 -30.83 22.17 -5.95
C GLU A 31 -29.40 21.75 -6.16
N LYS A 32 -28.55 21.78 -5.12
CA LYS A 32 -27.15 21.34 -5.17
C LYS A 32 -26.99 19.84 -4.92
N VAL A 33 -28.04 19.15 -4.48
CA VAL A 33 -27.97 17.73 -4.18
C VAL A 33 -28.45 16.91 -5.36
N ILE A 34 -27.57 16.04 -5.84
CA ILE A 34 -27.87 15.09 -6.92
C ILE A 34 -29.11 14.25 -6.60
N SER A 35 -29.97 14.02 -7.59
CA SER A 35 -31.15 13.17 -7.41
C SER A 35 -30.74 11.70 -7.26
N THR A 36 -31.54 10.91 -6.54
CA THR A 36 -31.29 9.48 -6.33
C THR A 36 -31.13 8.71 -7.64
N GLN A 37 -31.95 9.00 -8.63
CA GLN A 37 -31.90 8.34 -9.94
C GLN A 37 -30.62 8.70 -10.70
N LYS A 38 -30.24 9.98 -10.69
CA LYS A 38 -29.01 10.45 -11.33
C LYS A 38 -27.78 9.85 -10.64
N LEU A 39 -27.71 9.88 -9.30
CA LEU A 39 -26.63 9.29 -8.53
C LEU A 39 -26.48 7.79 -8.82
N LEU A 40 -27.61 7.05 -8.83
CA LEU A 40 -27.59 5.61 -9.13
C LEU A 40 -27.08 5.33 -10.54
N ARG A 41 -27.47 6.14 -11.52
CA ARG A 41 -27.05 6.02 -12.91
C ARG A 41 -25.52 6.24 -13.03
N GLU A 42 -25.02 7.31 -12.44
CA GLU A 42 -23.59 7.65 -12.50
C GLU A 42 -22.72 6.61 -11.77
N ILE A 43 -23.17 6.14 -10.59
CA ILE A 43 -22.50 5.02 -9.90
C ILE A 43 -22.48 3.76 -10.77
N LYS A 44 -23.61 3.38 -11.37
CA LYS A 44 -23.67 2.20 -12.24
C LYS A 44 -22.76 2.34 -13.45
N GLN A 45 -22.66 3.53 -14.03
CA GLN A 45 -21.77 3.80 -15.15
C GLN A 45 -20.30 3.64 -14.74
N GLU A 46 -19.87 4.27 -13.64
CA GLU A 46 -18.48 4.11 -13.16
C GLU A 46 -18.15 2.66 -12.77
N LEU A 47 -19.09 1.95 -12.15
CA LEU A 47 -18.91 0.54 -11.82
C LEU A 47 -18.82 -0.35 -13.07
N ALA A 48 -19.62 -0.08 -14.09
CA ALA A 48 -19.56 -0.79 -15.37
C ALA A 48 -18.23 -0.54 -16.08
N GLU A 49 -17.76 0.71 -16.12
CA GLU A 49 -16.44 1.07 -16.64
C GLU A 49 -15.31 0.36 -15.89
N ALA A 50 -15.42 0.28 -14.57
CA ALA A 50 -14.45 -0.40 -13.73
C ALA A 50 -14.41 -1.92 -13.97
N LYS A 51 -15.55 -2.53 -14.31
CA LYS A 51 -15.66 -3.96 -14.60
C LYS A 51 -15.33 -4.33 -16.05
N SER A 52 -15.55 -3.40 -16.99
CA SER A 52 -15.35 -3.66 -18.43
C SER A 52 -13.88 -3.84 -18.82
N GLY A 53 -12.96 -3.34 -18.01
CA GLY A 53 -11.52 -3.49 -18.19
C GLY A 53 -10.92 -4.57 -17.29
N ASN A 54 -9.70 -5.01 -17.63
CA ASN A 54 -8.93 -5.78 -16.66
C ASN A 54 -8.50 -4.89 -15.48
N ALA A 55 -8.19 -5.50 -14.34
CA ALA A 55 -7.77 -4.80 -13.13
C ALA A 55 -6.63 -3.78 -13.35
N ALA A 56 -5.74 -4.09 -14.27
CA ALA A 56 -4.61 -3.24 -14.59
C ALA A 56 -5.03 -1.97 -15.34
N ALA A 57 -5.94 -2.08 -16.29
CA ALA A 57 -6.46 -0.92 -17.05
C ALA A 57 -7.22 0.04 -16.15
N TYR A 58 -8.06 -0.48 -15.26
CA TYR A 58 -8.79 0.32 -14.28
C TYR A 58 -7.84 1.03 -13.30
N ALA A 59 -6.89 0.28 -12.73
CA ALA A 59 -5.89 0.84 -11.83
C ALA A 59 -5.07 1.95 -12.52
N LEU A 60 -4.75 1.74 -13.80
CA LEU A 60 -3.99 2.70 -14.61
C LEU A 60 -4.77 4.00 -14.86
N LYS A 61 -6.06 3.91 -15.22
CA LYS A 61 -6.92 5.10 -15.42
C LYS A 61 -6.99 5.95 -14.14
N ARG A 62 -7.21 5.31 -12.99
CA ARG A 62 -7.22 6.01 -11.70
C ARG A 62 -5.87 6.63 -11.36
N LYS A 63 -4.79 5.89 -11.62
CA LYS A 63 -3.44 6.38 -11.39
C LYS A 63 -3.10 7.59 -12.25
N TRP A 64 -3.56 7.61 -13.50
CA TRP A 64 -3.42 8.75 -14.39
C TRP A 64 -4.05 10.02 -13.81
N GLN A 65 -5.24 9.92 -13.28
CA GLN A 65 -5.93 11.05 -12.64
C GLN A 65 -5.16 11.56 -11.42
N GLU A 66 -4.71 10.65 -10.54
CA GLU A 66 -3.89 11.00 -9.36
C GLU A 66 -2.62 11.75 -9.77
N VAL A 67 -1.92 11.28 -10.79
CA VAL A 67 -0.67 11.90 -11.26
C VAL A 67 -0.92 13.29 -11.85
N LYS A 68 -1.94 13.46 -12.67
CA LYS A 68 -2.30 14.76 -13.21
C LYS A 68 -2.55 15.80 -12.10
N GLU A 69 -3.36 15.43 -11.13
CA GLU A 69 -3.68 16.30 -10.01
C GLU A 69 -2.45 16.61 -9.15
N PHE A 70 -1.63 15.59 -8.88
CA PHE A 70 -0.42 15.74 -8.09
C PHE A 70 0.57 16.70 -8.74
N VAL A 71 0.81 16.58 -10.05
CA VAL A 71 1.77 17.43 -10.79
C VAL A 71 1.30 18.87 -10.88
N ARG A 72 0.00 19.13 -11.04
CA ARG A 72 -0.56 20.49 -11.04
C ARG A 72 -0.28 21.26 -9.75
N ASN A 73 -0.09 20.56 -8.65
CA ASN A 73 0.12 21.14 -7.32
C ASN A 73 1.60 21.15 -6.90
N ARG A 74 2.54 20.88 -7.82
CA ARG A 74 3.98 20.85 -7.54
C ARG A 74 4.75 21.80 -8.45
N SER A 75 5.84 22.36 -7.92
CA SER A 75 6.74 23.16 -8.75
C SER A 75 7.55 22.27 -9.69
N ARG A 76 7.92 22.83 -10.83
CA ARG A 76 8.77 22.15 -11.80
C ARG A 76 10.14 21.81 -11.23
N ASP A 77 10.70 22.73 -10.45
CA ASP A 77 12.03 22.55 -9.85
C ASP A 77 12.07 21.38 -8.87
N GLU A 78 11.04 21.20 -8.04
CA GLU A 78 10.92 20.04 -7.14
C GLU A 78 10.89 18.71 -7.91
N LEU A 79 10.13 18.66 -9.00
CA LEU A 79 10.03 17.45 -9.81
C LEU A 79 11.35 17.14 -10.52
N ASP A 80 12.01 18.14 -11.07
CA ASP A 80 13.29 18.01 -11.78
C ASP A 80 14.43 17.65 -10.82
N GLU A 81 14.41 18.18 -9.60
CA GLU A 81 15.37 17.81 -8.56
C GLU A 81 15.29 16.32 -8.24
N VAL A 82 14.09 15.84 -7.90
CA VAL A 82 13.90 14.42 -7.56
C VAL A 82 14.22 13.53 -8.75
N TYR A 83 13.86 13.93 -9.96
CA TYR A 83 14.19 13.17 -11.17
C TYR A 83 15.71 13.02 -11.33
N ARG A 84 16.48 14.10 -11.14
CA ARG A 84 17.95 14.06 -11.20
C ARG A 84 18.58 13.20 -10.11
N LEU A 85 17.89 13.02 -8.98
CA LEU A 85 18.31 12.17 -7.88
C LEU A 85 17.95 10.70 -8.05
N MET A 86 17.16 10.32 -9.05
CA MET A 86 16.87 8.91 -9.31
C MET A 86 18.11 8.18 -9.83
N TRP A 87 18.34 6.97 -9.30
CA TRP A 87 19.49 6.14 -9.65
C TRP A 87 19.32 5.53 -11.04
N VAL A 88 20.24 5.84 -11.93
CA VAL A 88 20.31 5.30 -13.28
C VAL A 88 21.68 4.66 -13.46
N PRO A 89 21.78 3.33 -13.63
CA PRO A 89 23.06 2.66 -13.81
C PRO A 89 23.70 3.01 -15.17
N LYS A 90 24.97 3.32 -15.16
CA LYS A 90 25.78 3.57 -16.36
C LYS A 90 26.48 2.31 -16.86
N GLY A 91 26.72 1.36 -15.98
CA GLY A 91 27.40 0.12 -16.27
C GLY A 91 27.31 -0.92 -15.15
N ILE A 92 27.93 -2.08 -15.38
CA ILE A 92 27.92 -3.18 -14.41
C ILE A 92 28.67 -2.83 -13.11
N SER A 93 29.63 -1.91 -13.17
CA SER A 93 30.37 -1.44 -12.01
C SER A 93 29.46 -0.79 -10.97
N ASP A 94 28.39 -0.11 -11.40
CA ASP A 94 27.46 0.55 -10.50
C ASP A 94 26.70 -0.48 -9.65
N PHE A 95 26.34 -1.63 -10.24
CA PHE A 95 25.69 -2.72 -9.51
C PHE A 95 26.64 -3.44 -8.53
N ARG A 96 27.94 -3.53 -8.87
CA ARG A 96 28.94 -4.13 -7.98
C ARG A 96 29.24 -3.28 -6.77
N ARG A 97 29.10 -1.96 -6.91
CA ARG A 97 29.32 -0.97 -5.84
C ARG A 97 28.03 -0.58 -5.12
N LEU A 98 26.90 -1.14 -5.53
CA LEU A 98 25.62 -0.77 -4.96
C LEU A 98 25.58 -1.08 -3.47
N GLU A 99 25.42 -0.04 -2.67
CA GLU A 99 25.32 -0.10 -1.21
C GLU A 99 24.05 0.63 -0.74
N PRO A 100 22.92 -0.09 -0.67
CA PRO A 100 21.66 0.52 -0.27
C PRO A 100 21.69 0.99 1.18
N GLU A 101 21.12 2.16 1.42
CA GLU A 101 20.82 2.65 2.76
C GLU A 101 19.36 3.08 2.87
N LEU A 102 18.82 2.98 4.08
CA LEU A 102 17.45 3.36 4.40
C LEU A 102 17.45 4.69 5.15
N ILE A 103 16.87 5.70 4.55
CA ILE A 103 16.68 7.00 5.19
C ILE A 103 15.26 7.07 5.70
N TRP A 104 15.10 7.00 7.01
CA TRP A 104 13.80 7.11 7.65
C TRP A 104 13.28 8.54 7.53
N ILE A 105 12.07 8.68 6.98
CA ILE A 105 11.37 9.94 6.87
C ILE A 105 10.46 10.09 8.08
N LYS A 106 10.74 11.10 8.88
CA LYS A 106 9.88 11.50 9.98
C LYS A 106 8.67 12.21 9.39
N ASP A 107 7.51 11.60 9.56
CA ASP A 107 6.27 12.18 9.08
C ASP A 107 5.92 13.44 9.87
N LYS A 108 5.51 14.49 9.14
CA LYS A 108 5.06 15.73 9.74
C LYS A 108 3.66 15.74 10.20
N THR A 109 2.89 15.18 9.28
CA THR A 109 1.46 15.18 9.48
C THR A 109 1.15 14.12 10.50
N THR A 110 0.95 14.59 11.72
CA THR A 110 0.18 13.88 12.70
C THR A 110 0.50 12.39 12.75
N PHE A 111 1.45 12.02 13.60
CA PHE A 111 1.53 10.63 14.05
C PHE A 111 0.21 10.28 14.72
N GLU A 112 -0.74 9.83 13.94
CA GLU A 112 -1.88 9.15 14.51
C GLU A 112 -1.46 7.74 14.88
N THR A 113 -0.89 7.58 16.05
CA THR A 113 -0.79 6.27 16.67
C THR A 113 -2.19 5.85 17.06
N ILE A 114 -2.68 4.83 16.42
CA ILE A 114 -3.91 4.19 16.84
C ILE A 114 -3.50 3.01 17.72
N ASP A 115 -3.79 3.11 19.01
CA ASP A 115 -3.60 1.98 19.90
C ASP A 115 -4.56 0.81 19.53
N PHE A 116 -4.38 -0.32 20.17
CA PHE A 116 -5.24 -1.50 19.99
C PHE A 116 -6.74 -1.18 20.15
N TRP A 117 -7.07 -0.21 20.97
CA TRP A 117 -8.44 0.22 21.27
C TRP A 117 -8.96 1.26 20.28
N GLY A 118 -8.11 1.70 19.38
CA GLY A 118 -8.47 2.66 18.37
C GLY A 118 -8.34 4.11 18.79
N HIS A 119 -7.59 4.41 19.83
CA HIS A 119 -7.31 5.77 20.21
C HIS A 119 -6.27 6.35 19.26
N ARG A 120 -6.59 7.51 18.71
CA ARG A 120 -5.64 8.31 17.93
C ARG A 120 -4.90 9.24 18.88
N LYS A 121 -3.60 9.09 18.95
CA LYS A 121 -2.72 10.10 19.52
C LYS A 121 -2.09 10.87 18.36
N THR A 122 -2.47 12.10 18.23
CA THR A 122 -1.91 13.02 17.24
C THR A 122 -0.70 13.70 17.85
N THR A 123 0.47 13.49 17.27
CA THR A 123 1.67 14.27 17.60
C THR A 123 2.01 15.12 16.39
N GLU A 124 1.89 16.42 16.52
CA GLU A 124 2.35 17.37 15.52
C GLU A 124 3.89 17.49 15.61
N ILE A 125 4.55 17.38 14.47
CA ILE A 125 5.97 17.67 14.34
C ILE A 125 6.06 19.07 13.71
N GLU A 126 6.61 20.02 14.43
CA GLU A 126 6.68 21.43 14.02
C GLU A 126 7.52 21.66 12.74
N ASN A 127 8.54 20.83 12.53
CA ASN A 127 9.39 20.92 11.34
C ASN A 127 9.23 19.68 10.43
N PRO A 128 8.82 19.90 9.18
CA PRO A 128 8.71 18.83 8.19
C PRO A 128 10.08 18.27 7.82
N ASP A 129 10.14 16.97 7.66
CA ASP A 129 11.27 16.35 6.98
C ASP A 129 11.23 16.77 5.48
N PRO A 130 12.21 17.53 4.97
CA PRO A 130 12.21 17.96 3.57
C PRO A 130 12.23 16.77 2.60
N LEU A 131 12.69 15.61 3.03
CA LEU A 131 12.70 14.37 2.23
C LEU A 131 11.31 13.77 2.04
N ASN A 132 10.30 14.23 2.79
CA ASN A 132 8.92 13.79 2.59
C ASN A 132 8.41 14.14 1.19
N THR A 133 8.74 15.32 0.69
CA THR A 133 8.40 15.73 -0.69
C THR A 133 9.03 14.79 -1.72
N HIS A 134 10.30 14.41 -1.56
CA HIS A 134 10.97 13.46 -2.43
C HIS A 134 10.30 12.08 -2.40
N TRP A 135 9.93 11.60 -1.20
CA TRP A 135 9.22 10.35 -1.04
C TRP A 135 7.88 10.36 -1.76
N GLU A 136 7.09 11.43 -1.59
CA GLU A 136 5.80 11.58 -2.23
C GLU A 136 5.90 11.64 -3.76
N ILE A 137 6.87 12.39 -4.28
CA ILE A 137 7.12 12.50 -5.73
C ILE A 137 7.47 11.13 -6.32
N ILE A 138 8.45 10.43 -5.75
CA ILE A 138 8.84 9.10 -6.23
C ILE A 138 7.66 8.13 -6.12
N ARG A 139 6.99 8.12 -4.99
CA ARG A 139 5.85 7.25 -4.73
C ARG A 139 4.73 7.52 -5.73
N THR A 140 4.43 8.76 -6.00
CA THR A 140 3.32 9.13 -6.91
C THR A 140 3.68 8.95 -8.36
N LEU A 141 4.85 9.38 -8.80
CA LEU A 141 5.22 9.33 -10.20
C LEU A 141 5.70 7.95 -10.67
N VAL A 142 6.23 7.12 -9.76
CA VAL A 142 6.79 5.81 -10.14
C VAL A 142 5.83 4.65 -9.87
N SER A 143 4.94 4.75 -8.89
CA SER A 143 3.97 3.68 -8.59
C SER A 143 2.93 3.51 -9.68
N SER A 144 2.61 2.26 -10.01
CA SER A 144 1.47 1.91 -10.86
C SER A 144 0.13 1.85 -10.12
N GLN A 145 0.13 2.05 -8.80
CA GLN A 145 -1.04 1.98 -7.94
C GLN A 145 -1.32 3.34 -7.29
N THR A 146 -2.58 3.71 -7.17
CA THR A 146 -3.00 4.86 -6.38
C THR A 146 -2.69 4.66 -4.90
N HIS A 147 -2.55 5.77 -4.17
CA HIS A 147 -2.34 5.74 -2.72
C HIS A 147 -3.58 6.25 -2.00
N ASP A 148 -4.12 5.39 -1.16
CA ASP A 148 -5.29 5.75 -0.36
C ASP A 148 -4.91 6.23 1.06
N GLY A 149 -3.64 6.53 1.29
CA GLY A 149 -3.11 6.80 2.62
C GLY A 149 -3.03 5.56 3.50
N THR A 150 -2.13 5.56 4.46
CA THR A 150 -2.06 4.54 5.52
C THR A 150 -2.59 5.13 6.81
N ILE A 151 -3.56 4.44 7.42
CA ILE A 151 -4.08 4.83 8.73
C ILE A 151 -3.37 3.98 9.78
N GLY A 152 -2.81 4.61 10.80
CA GLY A 152 -2.14 3.93 11.90
C GLY A 152 -0.62 3.96 11.79
N ARG A 153 0.02 2.89 12.28
CA ARG A 153 1.48 2.78 12.26
C ARG A 153 2.03 2.80 10.85
N SER A 154 3.07 3.58 10.62
CA SER A 154 3.70 3.72 9.31
C SER A 154 5.16 4.14 9.47
N LEU A 155 6.06 3.43 8.83
CA LEU A 155 7.46 3.80 8.67
C LEU A 155 7.73 3.98 7.18
N ARG A 156 8.11 5.20 6.80
CA ARG A 156 8.46 5.55 5.42
C ARG A 156 9.95 5.71 5.28
N PHE A 157 10.51 5.16 4.20
CA PHE A 157 11.92 5.27 3.92
C PHE A 157 12.14 5.64 2.46
N LEU A 158 13.08 6.57 2.23
CA LEU A 158 13.79 6.67 0.98
C LEU A 158 14.90 5.61 0.98
N VAL A 159 15.00 4.85 -0.09
CA VAL A 159 16.09 3.92 -0.31
C VAL A 159 17.08 4.58 -1.26
N ARG A 160 18.33 4.74 -0.82
CA ARG A 160 19.36 5.47 -1.53
C ARG A 160 20.63 4.60 -1.67
N ASP A 161 21.35 4.75 -2.75
CA ASP A 161 22.70 4.20 -2.87
C ASP A 161 23.70 5.12 -2.17
N ARG A 162 24.47 4.58 -1.22
CA ARG A 162 25.41 5.35 -0.41
C ARG A 162 26.51 6.00 -1.24
N HIS A 163 26.97 5.36 -2.31
CA HIS A 163 28.06 5.88 -3.13
C HIS A 163 27.62 7.02 -4.04
N SER A 164 26.55 6.83 -4.77
CA SER A 164 26.07 7.83 -5.72
C SER A 164 25.14 8.88 -5.11
N GLN A 165 24.67 8.68 -3.88
CA GLN A 165 23.65 9.49 -3.21
C GLN A 165 22.34 9.59 -3.99
N LYS A 166 22.09 8.63 -4.90
CA LYS A 166 20.89 8.58 -5.76
C LYS A 166 19.84 7.62 -5.20
N TYR A 167 18.58 7.94 -5.41
CA TYR A 167 17.45 7.15 -4.94
C TYR A 167 17.25 5.87 -5.75
N LEU A 168 17.19 4.77 -5.06
CA LEU A 168 16.83 3.45 -5.59
C LEU A 168 15.31 3.25 -5.58
N GLY A 169 14.61 3.97 -4.71
CA GLY A 169 13.17 3.92 -4.58
C GLY A 169 12.66 4.31 -3.20
N VAL A 170 11.43 3.94 -2.93
CA VAL A 170 10.76 4.18 -1.65
C VAL A 170 10.12 2.92 -1.11
N ILE A 171 10.13 2.77 0.20
CA ILE A 171 9.37 1.74 0.91
C ILE A 171 8.52 2.36 2.01
N CYS A 172 7.37 1.74 2.27
CA CYS A 172 6.53 2.02 3.41
C CYS A 172 6.11 0.71 4.07
N VAL A 173 6.41 0.60 5.34
CA VAL A 173 6.02 -0.51 6.19
C VAL A 173 4.97 0.01 7.17
N SER A 174 3.74 -0.48 7.07
CA SER A 174 2.59 0.03 7.82
C SER A 174 1.91 -1.05 8.65
N GLY A 175 0.92 -0.65 9.48
CA GLY A 175 0.12 -1.62 10.22
C GLY A 175 -0.52 -2.66 9.32
N ASP A 176 -0.48 -3.92 9.74
CA ASP A 176 -0.96 -5.04 8.92
C ASP A 176 -2.49 -5.12 8.85
N MET A 177 -2.98 -5.85 7.86
CA MET A 177 -4.40 -6.04 7.60
C MET A 177 -5.03 -7.00 8.60
N LEU A 178 -6.22 -6.66 9.09
CA LEU A 178 -6.96 -7.51 10.05
C LEU A 178 -7.50 -8.79 9.42
N ALA A 179 -7.85 -8.76 8.17
CA ALA A 179 -8.56 -9.85 7.50
C ALA A 179 -7.82 -10.29 6.24
N LEU A 180 -6.98 -11.29 6.37
CA LEU A 180 -6.32 -11.99 5.27
C LEU A 180 -6.41 -13.50 5.53
N SER A 181 -7.45 -14.14 5.03
CA SER A 181 -7.71 -15.56 5.30
C SER A 181 -6.54 -16.47 4.90
N PRO A 182 -5.90 -16.34 3.73
CA PRO A 182 -4.77 -17.21 3.37
C PRO A 182 -3.56 -17.04 4.30
N ARG A 183 -3.23 -15.83 4.75
CA ARG A 183 -2.19 -15.62 5.77
C ARG A 183 -2.56 -16.30 7.08
N ASN A 184 -3.82 -16.14 7.51
CA ASN A 184 -4.28 -16.74 8.75
C ASN A 184 -4.23 -18.27 8.67
N ALA A 185 -4.65 -18.85 7.54
CA ALA A 185 -4.54 -20.27 7.28
C ALA A 185 -3.08 -20.77 7.28
N ALA A 186 -2.15 -20.00 6.74
CA ALA A 186 -0.72 -20.33 6.77
C ALA A 186 -0.14 -20.38 8.20
N ILE A 187 -0.73 -19.65 9.17
CA ILE A 187 -0.26 -19.59 10.56
C ILE A 187 -0.98 -20.63 11.44
N TRP A 188 -2.31 -20.73 11.33
CA TRP A 188 -3.14 -21.57 12.21
C TRP A 188 -3.61 -22.88 11.56
N GLY A 189 -3.37 -23.06 10.26
CA GLY A 189 -3.84 -24.21 9.47
C GLY A 189 -5.21 -23.97 8.83
N ASP A 190 -5.44 -24.64 7.71
CA ASP A 190 -6.66 -24.47 6.89
C ASP A 190 -7.95 -24.97 7.59
N LYS A 191 -7.81 -25.85 8.57
CA LYS A 191 -8.95 -26.41 9.33
C LYS A 191 -9.50 -25.47 10.40
N VAL A 192 -8.77 -24.40 10.75
CA VAL A 192 -9.20 -23.44 11.76
C VAL A 192 -10.23 -22.48 11.18
N ASP A 193 -11.36 -22.31 11.87
CA ASP A 193 -12.39 -21.35 11.45
C ASP A 193 -11.78 -19.95 11.30
N ASN A 194 -12.04 -19.32 10.16
CA ASN A 194 -11.43 -18.03 9.82
C ASN A 194 -11.76 -16.92 10.84
N LYS A 195 -12.91 -16.98 11.51
CA LYS A 195 -13.25 -16.00 12.56
C LYS A 195 -12.40 -16.20 13.82
N VAL A 196 -12.11 -17.46 14.15
CA VAL A 196 -11.23 -17.82 15.29
C VAL A 196 -9.81 -17.36 14.97
N ALA A 197 -9.29 -17.70 13.79
CA ALA A 197 -7.97 -17.26 13.35
C ALA A 197 -7.85 -15.72 13.28
N GLN A 198 -8.89 -15.02 12.82
CA GLN A 198 -8.92 -13.56 12.81
C GLN A 198 -8.96 -12.96 14.22
N ALA A 199 -9.65 -13.59 15.15
CA ALA A 199 -9.68 -13.16 16.55
C ALA A 199 -8.31 -13.36 17.23
N ALA A 200 -7.64 -14.46 16.95
CA ALA A 200 -6.27 -14.71 17.39
C ALA A 200 -5.30 -13.70 16.79
N TRP A 201 -5.39 -13.44 15.47
CA TRP A 201 -4.58 -12.44 14.78
C TRP A 201 -4.67 -11.05 15.41
N LYS A 202 -5.86 -10.61 15.81
CA LYS A 202 -6.04 -9.31 16.47
C LYS A 202 -5.20 -9.11 17.73
N LYS A 203 -4.85 -10.18 18.42
CA LYS A 203 -4.04 -10.12 19.65
C LYS A 203 -2.56 -9.89 19.34
N VAL A 204 -2.08 -10.37 18.20
CA VAL A 204 -0.66 -10.36 17.81
C VAL A 204 -0.33 -9.44 16.63
N ILE A 205 -1.31 -8.78 16.03
CA ILE A 205 -1.15 -7.92 14.85
C ILE A 205 -0.10 -6.82 15.01
N ASN A 206 0.20 -6.43 16.25
CA ASN A 206 1.19 -5.42 16.55
C ASN A 206 2.63 -5.88 16.25
N HIS A 207 2.84 -7.20 16.23
CA HIS A 207 4.09 -7.84 15.85
C HIS A 207 4.22 -8.09 14.34
N SER A 208 3.28 -7.59 13.57
CA SER A 208 3.27 -7.70 12.12
C SER A 208 3.15 -6.35 11.44
N ALA A 209 3.68 -6.28 10.22
CA ALA A 209 3.54 -5.12 9.36
C ALA A 209 3.16 -5.50 7.94
N ASN A 210 2.65 -4.52 7.20
CA ASN A 210 2.35 -4.64 5.77
C ASN A 210 3.33 -3.79 4.96
N GLY A 211 4.03 -4.40 4.00
CA GLY A 211 4.74 -3.67 2.97
C GLY A 211 3.75 -2.97 2.05
N SER A 212 3.28 -1.80 2.45
CA SER A 212 2.19 -1.08 1.80
C SER A 212 2.63 -0.30 0.56
N SER A 213 3.89 0.09 0.48
CA SER A 213 4.52 0.66 -0.70
C SER A 213 5.93 0.12 -0.86
N ILE A 214 6.21 -0.51 -2.00
CA ILE A 214 7.52 -1.06 -2.34
C ILE A 214 7.77 -0.70 -3.80
N ILE A 215 8.41 0.44 -4.03
CA ILE A 215 8.46 1.10 -5.33
C ILE A 215 9.89 1.47 -5.64
N SER A 216 10.48 0.83 -6.64
CA SER A 216 11.81 1.14 -7.13
C SER A 216 11.75 2.12 -8.31
N VAL A 217 12.70 3.06 -8.33
CA VAL A 217 12.82 3.99 -9.45
C VAL A 217 13.13 3.26 -10.76
N GLN A 218 12.86 3.91 -11.88
CA GLN A 218 13.12 3.33 -13.18
C GLN A 218 14.39 3.93 -13.80
N PRO A 219 15.19 3.15 -14.53
CA PRO A 219 14.95 1.77 -15.01
C PRO A 219 15.29 0.66 -14.02
N PHE A 220 15.80 0.99 -12.85
CA PHE A 220 16.27 0.03 -11.86
C PHE A 220 15.21 -1.01 -11.50
N GLY A 221 13.98 -0.58 -11.27
CA GLY A 221 12.89 -1.46 -10.87
C GLY A 221 12.55 -2.52 -11.91
N TYR A 222 12.20 -2.06 -13.10
CA TYR A 222 11.69 -2.95 -14.15
C TYR A 222 12.80 -3.77 -14.82
N ASN A 223 13.88 -3.11 -15.21
CA ASN A 223 14.93 -3.76 -16.00
C ASN A 223 15.89 -4.60 -15.16
N TYR A 224 16.09 -4.23 -13.90
CA TYR A 224 17.13 -4.81 -13.05
C TYR A 224 16.61 -5.42 -11.75
N PHE A 225 15.33 -5.72 -11.67
CA PHE A 225 14.69 -6.30 -10.48
C PHE A 225 14.87 -5.49 -9.19
N GLY A 226 14.98 -4.18 -9.29
CA GLY A 226 15.09 -3.30 -8.13
C GLY A 226 13.91 -3.44 -7.16
N GLY A 227 12.71 -3.73 -7.67
CA GLY A 227 11.55 -4.04 -6.83
C GLY A 227 11.76 -5.24 -5.91
N LYS A 228 12.56 -6.25 -6.33
CA LYS A 228 12.93 -7.38 -5.47
C LYS A 228 13.88 -6.95 -4.36
N LEU A 229 14.86 -6.09 -4.67
CA LEU A 229 15.74 -5.54 -3.66
C LEU A 229 14.96 -4.77 -2.60
N LEU A 230 14.08 -3.86 -3.03
CA LEU A 230 13.29 -3.08 -2.09
C LEU A 230 12.36 -3.95 -1.24
N ALA A 231 11.81 -5.02 -1.82
CA ALA A 231 11.00 -5.98 -1.07
C ALA A 231 11.82 -6.73 0.01
N LEU A 232 13.07 -7.07 -0.29
CA LEU A 232 13.99 -7.65 0.69
C LEU A 232 14.33 -6.63 1.80
N LEU A 233 14.61 -5.38 1.42
CA LEU A 233 14.95 -4.33 2.37
C LEU A 233 13.82 -4.00 3.36
N CYS A 234 12.55 -4.28 3.02
CA CYS A 234 11.46 -4.21 3.99
C CYS A 234 11.65 -5.18 5.18
N LEU A 235 12.39 -6.26 4.98
CA LEU A 235 12.68 -7.29 6.00
C LEU A 235 13.94 -7.00 6.81
N SER A 236 14.64 -5.91 6.50
CA SER A 236 15.96 -5.62 7.04
C SER A 236 15.92 -5.28 8.54
N LYS A 237 17.04 -5.55 9.19
CA LYS A 237 17.25 -5.25 10.61
C LYS A 237 16.94 -3.79 10.97
N PRO A 238 17.38 -2.77 10.21
CA PRO A 238 17.03 -1.37 10.50
C PRO A 238 15.52 -1.11 10.52
N VAL A 239 14.73 -1.76 9.65
CA VAL A 239 13.26 -1.65 9.66
C VAL A 239 12.68 -2.29 10.91
N ALA A 240 13.13 -3.50 11.26
CA ALA A 240 12.67 -4.22 12.44
C ALA A 240 13.02 -3.49 13.75
N ASP A 241 14.24 -3.00 13.86
CA ASP A 241 14.71 -2.25 15.03
C ASP A 241 13.93 -0.93 15.20
N LEU A 242 13.72 -0.21 14.09
CA LEU A 242 12.94 1.02 14.13
C LEU A 242 11.46 0.77 14.48
N TRP A 243 10.88 -0.32 13.97
CA TRP A 243 9.52 -0.73 14.33
C TRP A 243 9.40 -0.96 15.83
N LYS A 244 10.34 -1.72 16.42
CA LYS A 244 10.38 -1.96 17.87
C LYS A 244 10.57 -0.67 18.66
N LYS A 245 11.49 0.21 18.20
CA LYS A 245 11.76 1.51 18.83
C LYS A 245 10.52 2.42 18.82
N GLN A 246 9.80 2.49 17.70
CA GLN A 246 8.67 3.40 17.54
C GLN A 246 7.37 2.88 18.17
N TYR A 247 7.16 1.56 18.14
CA TYR A 247 5.85 0.98 18.50
C TYR A 247 5.91 0.02 19.70
N GLY A 248 7.09 -0.26 20.24
CA GLY A 248 7.27 -1.12 21.42
C GLY A 248 7.03 -2.61 21.17
N HIS A 249 6.92 -3.05 19.92
CA HIS A 249 6.64 -4.44 19.57
C HIS A 249 7.71 -4.98 18.63
N THR A 250 8.24 -6.17 18.91
CA THR A 250 9.15 -6.87 18.00
C THR A 250 8.41 -7.23 16.71
N LEU A 251 8.94 -6.80 15.57
CA LEU A 251 8.43 -7.17 14.27
C LEU A 251 8.83 -8.61 13.95
N VAL A 252 7.87 -9.53 13.88
CA VAL A 252 8.17 -10.95 13.64
C VAL A 252 7.82 -11.40 12.22
N CYS A 253 6.94 -10.68 11.54
CA CYS A 253 6.55 -11.01 10.17
C CYS A 253 6.07 -9.78 9.41
N LEU A 254 6.07 -9.91 8.09
CA LEU A 254 5.48 -8.93 7.19
C LEU A 254 4.55 -9.61 6.20
N THR A 255 3.52 -8.87 5.78
CA THR A 255 2.66 -9.23 4.65
C THR A 255 2.80 -8.20 3.54
N THR A 256 2.51 -8.61 2.32
CA THR A 256 2.24 -7.68 1.21
C THR A 256 1.32 -8.35 0.20
N THR A 257 0.72 -7.55 -0.68
CA THR A 257 -0.14 -8.07 -1.74
C THR A 257 0.30 -7.59 -3.10
N SER A 258 0.16 -8.45 -4.11
CA SER A 258 0.47 -8.11 -5.49
C SER A 258 -0.73 -8.34 -6.40
N LEU A 259 -1.13 -7.30 -7.12
CA LEU A 259 -2.16 -7.41 -8.15
C LEU A 259 -1.70 -8.32 -9.31
N TRP A 260 -0.41 -8.29 -9.61
CA TRP A 260 0.17 -9.03 -10.73
C TRP A 260 0.29 -10.53 -10.48
N ALA A 261 0.34 -10.97 -9.24
CA ALA A 261 0.46 -12.38 -8.90
C ALA A 261 -0.77 -13.21 -9.28
N SER A 262 -1.97 -12.61 -9.25
CA SER A 262 -3.21 -13.25 -9.68
C SER A 262 -3.39 -13.32 -11.19
N MET A 263 -2.65 -12.52 -11.94
CA MET A 263 -2.76 -12.47 -13.40
C MET A 263 -1.92 -13.53 -14.12
N LYS A 264 -0.72 -13.83 -13.59
CA LYS A 264 0.19 -14.82 -14.14
C LYS A 264 1.27 -15.20 -13.13
N LYS A 265 1.55 -16.50 -12.98
CA LYS A 265 2.68 -16.98 -12.17
C LYS A 265 4.00 -16.43 -12.68
N GLY A 266 4.90 -16.04 -11.77
CA GLY A 266 6.23 -15.56 -12.09
C GLY A 266 6.31 -14.09 -12.52
N VAL A 267 5.21 -13.34 -12.45
CA VAL A 267 5.17 -11.90 -12.84
C VAL A 267 5.29 -10.96 -11.65
N SER A 268 4.98 -11.44 -10.45
CA SER A 268 5.11 -10.63 -9.23
C SER A 268 6.58 -10.39 -8.88
N GLN A 269 6.88 -9.20 -8.41
CA GLN A 269 8.22 -8.87 -7.88
C GLN A 269 8.63 -9.74 -6.68
N TYR A 270 7.69 -10.40 -6.01
CA TYR A 270 7.94 -11.26 -4.86
C TYR A 270 8.19 -12.73 -5.24
N ASP A 271 7.91 -13.11 -6.49
CA ASP A 271 8.13 -14.48 -6.94
C ASP A 271 9.62 -14.83 -7.00
N GLY A 272 9.96 -16.05 -6.60
CA GLY A 272 11.35 -16.55 -6.60
C GLY A 272 12.22 -15.98 -5.46
N MET A 273 11.62 -15.40 -4.41
CA MET A 273 12.35 -14.83 -3.29
C MET A 273 12.34 -15.70 -2.02
N LYS A 274 12.02 -16.99 -2.14
CA LYS A 274 12.20 -17.91 -1.00
C LYS A 274 13.64 -17.94 -0.50
N PRO A 275 13.88 -17.99 0.80
CA PRO A 275 12.94 -18.17 1.91
C PRO A 275 12.33 -16.87 2.47
N TYR A 276 12.61 -15.73 1.88
CA TYR A 276 12.24 -14.42 2.43
C TYR A 276 10.74 -14.13 2.29
N TRP A 277 10.18 -14.38 1.10
CA TRP A 277 8.77 -14.17 0.81
C TRP A 277 8.12 -15.44 0.27
N ASP A 278 7.10 -15.92 0.96
CA ASP A 278 6.26 -17.03 0.54
C ASP A 278 4.93 -16.56 0.01
N ASN A 279 4.51 -17.05 -1.15
CA ASN A 279 3.14 -16.89 -1.62
C ASN A 279 2.25 -17.84 -0.82
N VAL A 280 1.30 -17.27 -0.06
CA VAL A 280 0.40 -18.02 0.81
C VAL A 280 -1.03 -18.08 0.27
N GLY A 281 -1.27 -17.63 -0.95
CA GLY A 281 -2.57 -17.70 -1.61
C GLY A 281 -3.02 -16.35 -2.16
N GLU A 282 -4.32 -16.21 -2.40
CA GLU A 282 -4.92 -15.04 -3.02
C GLU A 282 -6.07 -14.47 -2.19
N THR A 283 -6.29 -13.16 -2.30
CA THR A 283 -7.46 -12.50 -1.71
C THR A 283 -8.73 -12.92 -2.45
N ALA A 284 -9.87 -12.88 -1.75
CA ALA A 284 -11.16 -13.28 -2.32
C ALA A 284 -11.75 -12.30 -3.37
N GLY A 285 -11.08 -11.19 -3.69
CA GLY A 285 -11.58 -10.20 -4.65
C GLY A 285 -12.87 -9.47 -4.22
N THR A 286 -13.18 -9.49 -2.93
CA THR A 286 -14.44 -8.94 -2.39
C THR A 286 -14.37 -7.47 -2.04
N THR A 287 -13.27 -6.79 -2.32
CA THR A 287 -13.11 -5.35 -2.04
C THR A 287 -14.10 -4.56 -2.91
N PRO A 288 -14.86 -3.63 -2.35
CA PRO A 288 -15.74 -2.77 -3.14
C PRO A 288 -14.95 -1.94 -4.14
N LEU A 289 -15.45 -1.85 -5.36
CA LEU A 289 -14.96 -0.90 -6.35
C LEU A 289 -15.17 0.52 -5.83
N LYS A 290 -14.19 1.36 -6.04
CA LYS A 290 -14.22 2.76 -5.63
C LYS A 290 -14.76 3.62 -6.77
N ILE A 291 -15.61 4.53 -6.43
CA ILE A 291 -16.08 5.61 -7.31
C ILE A 291 -15.09 6.78 -7.30
N SER A 292 -15.21 7.67 -8.26
CA SER A 292 -14.45 8.93 -8.31
C SER A 292 -14.65 9.76 -7.03
N GLU A 293 -13.73 10.65 -6.76
CA GLU A 293 -13.82 11.51 -5.59
C GLU A 293 -15.00 12.48 -5.69
N GLU A 294 -15.22 13.01 -6.88
CA GLU A 294 -16.37 13.89 -7.17
C GLU A 294 -17.69 13.18 -6.87
N LEU A 295 -17.88 11.97 -7.41
CA LEU A 295 -19.10 11.20 -7.18
C LEU A 295 -19.23 10.77 -5.70
N TYR A 296 -18.11 10.56 -5.00
CA TYR A 296 -18.11 10.31 -3.56
C TYR A 296 -18.63 11.51 -2.75
N PHE A 297 -18.24 12.74 -3.09
CA PHE A 297 -18.76 13.92 -2.42
C PHE A 297 -20.24 14.14 -2.73
N GLN A 298 -20.66 13.98 -3.97
CA GLN A 298 -22.08 14.03 -4.34
C GLN A 298 -22.91 12.97 -3.58
N MET A 299 -22.36 11.78 -3.41
CA MET A 299 -22.97 10.72 -2.62
C MET A 299 -23.06 11.08 -1.13
N ARG A 300 -22.07 11.76 -0.55
CA ARG A 300 -22.14 12.26 0.83
C ARG A 300 -23.24 13.29 1.01
N ASP A 301 -23.35 14.23 0.08
CA ASP A 301 -24.39 15.26 0.10
C ASP A 301 -25.78 14.63 -0.05
N TRP A 302 -25.93 13.68 -0.95
CA TRP A 302 -27.15 12.88 -1.09
C TRP A 302 -27.48 12.12 0.21
N MET A 303 -26.50 11.53 0.86
CA MET A 303 -26.67 10.84 2.15
C MET A 303 -27.09 11.83 3.24
N LYS A 304 -26.48 13.01 3.32
CA LYS A 304 -26.81 14.05 4.29
C LYS A 304 -28.27 14.47 4.15
N LYS A 305 -28.72 14.67 2.92
CA LYS A 305 -30.13 15.07 2.63
C LYS A 305 -31.14 13.97 2.92
N ASN A 306 -30.89 12.76 2.42
CA ASN A 306 -31.91 11.70 2.42
C ASN A 306 -31.85 10.81 3.68
N TYR A 307 -30.70 10.74 4.35
CA TYR A 307 -30.43 9.90 5.51
C TYR A 307 -29.59 10.64 6.56
N PRO A 308 -30.07 11.77 7.09
CA PRO A 308 -29.27 12.65 7.96
C PRO A 308 -28.81 11.98 9.25
N GLN A 309 -29.57 11.03 9.80
CA GLN A 309 -29.15 10.28 10.99
C GLN A 309 -27.98 9.36 10.71
N ASP A 310 -28.03 8.62 9.58
CA ASP A 310 -26.95 7.74 9.17
C ASP A 310 -25.70 8.56 8.80
N TYR A 311 -25.89 9.69 8.11
CA TYR A 311 -24.81 10.62 7.79
C TYR A 311 -24.12 11.12 9.08
N HIS A 312 -24.90 11.63 10.03
CA HIS A 312 -24.39 12.09 11.31
C HIS A 312 -23.61 10.98 12.02
N PHE A 313 -24.19 9.78 12.06
CA PHE A 313 -23.54 8.63 12.71
C PHE A 313 -22.21 8.22 12.07
N HIS A 314 -22.13 8.29 10.74
CA HIS A 314 -20.92 7.90 10.02
C HIS A 314 -19.82 8.96 10.01
N PHE A 315 -20.19 10.25 10.00
CA PHE A 315 -19.24 11.33 9.72
C PHE A 315 -19.10 12.36 10.83
N VAL A 316 -20.06 12.45 11.75
CA VAL A 316 -20.11 13.53 12.74
C VAL A 316 -20.08 13.02 14.18
N ALA A 317 -20.84 11.96 14.48
CA ALA A 317 -21.02 11.47 15.83
C ALA A 317 -19.69 11.09 16.50
N LYS A 318 -19.55 11.49 17.76
CA LYS A 318 -18.38 11.19 18.58
C LYS A 318 -18.73 10.17 19.66
N ASP A 319 -17.80 9.30 19.98
CA ASP A 319 -17.90 8.36 21.07
C ASP A 319 -17.68 9.04 22.43
N LYS A 320 -17.69 8.26 23.53
CA LYS A 320 -17.45 8.77 24.87
C LYS A 320 -16.08 9.44 25.07
N LYS A 321 -15.14 9.20 24.14
CA LYS A 321 -13.78 9.74 24.16
C LYS A 321 -13.61 10.95 23.23
N GLY A 322 -14.71 11.45 22.65
CA GLY A 322 -14.67 12.57 21.71
C GLY A 322 -14.19 12.23 20.30
N GLN A 323 -13.99 10.96 19.99
CA GLN A 323 -13.60 10.49 18.66
C GLN A 323 -14.83 10.20 17.80
N ILE A 324 -14.68 10.31 16.47
CA ILE A 324 -15.79 9.93 15.57
C ILE A 324 -16.19 8.48 15.85
N ALA A 325 -17.47 8.29 16.20
CA ALA A 325 -18.01 7.04 16.70
C ALA A 325 -17.90 5.88 15.72
N GLN A 326 -18.07 6.19 14.44
CA GLN A 326 -17.67 5.30 13.37
C GLN A 326 -16.50 6.00 12.65
N ARG A 327 -15.34 5.36 12.71
CA ARG A 327 -14.21 5.83 11.92
C ARG A 327 -14.68 6.01 10.49
N ASP A 328 -14.43 7.19 9.95
CA ASP A 328 -14.66 7.47 8.54
C ASP A 328 -13.85 6.46 7.72
N ASN A 329 -14.52 5.38 7.38
CA ASN A 329 -14.01 4.44 6.44
C ASN A 329 -14.77 4.71 5.15
N LYS A 330 -14.14 5.45 4.25
CA LYS A 330 -14.67 5.76 2.92
C LYS A 330 -15.34 4.53 2.28
N ASN A 331 -14.73 3.36 2.42
CA ASN A 331 -15.27 2.11 1.89
C ASN A 331 -16.59 1.69 2.57
N ARG A 332 -16.74 1.91 3.89
CA ARG A 332 -17.98 1.58 4.60
C ARG A 332 -19.11 2.51 4.23
N ALA A 333 -18.82 3.80 4.07
CA ALA A 333 -19.81 4.78 3.63
C ALA A 333 -20.27 4.49 2.20
N ILE A 334 -19.34 4.19 1.30
CA ILE A 334 -19.63 3.78 -0.08
C ILE A 334 -20.49 2.51 -0.07
N GLU A 335 -20.09 1.46 0.63
CA GLU A 335 -20.85 0.20 0.71
C GLU A 335 -22.25 0.41 1.32
N TRP A 336 -22.38 1.29 2.32
CA TRP A 336 -23.66 1.65 2.90
C TRP A 336 -24.57 2.30 1.86
N CYS A 337 -24.05 3.28 1.12
CA CYS A 337 -24.80 3.98 0.06
C CYS A 337 -25.20 3.03 -1.07
N TYR A 338 -24.31 2.15 -1.51
CA TYR A 338 -24.65 1.14 -2.51
C TYR A 338 -25.87 0.29 -2.09
N LYS A 339 -25.88 -0.16 -0.84
CA LYS A 339 -27.03 -0.91 -0.28
C LYS A 339 -28.31 -0.08 -0.24
N LYS A 340 -28.22 1.20 0.11
CA LYS A 340 -29.39 2.11 0.13
C LYS A 340 -29.91 2.42 -1.26
N LEU A 341 -29.04 2.45 -2.25
CA LEU A 341 -29.37 2.60 -3.67
C LEU A 341 -29.86 1.30 -4.32
N GLY A 342 -29.95 0.19 -3.58
CA GLY A 342 -30.43 -1.10 -4.07
C GLY A 342 -29.43 -1.91 -4.89
N LEU A 343 -28.12 -1.53 -4.86
CA LEU A 343 -27.08 -2.29 -5.52
C LEU A 343 -26.78 -3.58 -4.74
N LYS A 344 -26.65 -4.69 -5.46
CA LYS A 344 -26.21 -5.96 -4.90
C LYS A 344 -24.69 -6.02 -4.76
N LYS A 345 -24.19 -6.94 -3.95
CA LYS A 345 -22.74 -7.11 -3.75
C LYS A 345 -22.00 -7.36 -5.06
N GLU A 346 -22.57 -8.18 -5.91
CA GLU A 346 -22.03 -8.54 -7.21
C GLU A 346 -21.88 -7.32 -8.14
N ASP A 347 -22.69 -6.27 -7.94
CA ASP A 347 -22.64 -5.07 -8.76
C ASP A 347 -21.39 -4.24 -8.49
N TYR A 348 -20.86 -4.27 -7.26
CA TYR A 348 -19.75 -3.41 -6.84
C TYR A 348 -18.52 -4.13 -6.28
N GLN A 349 -18.51 -5.45 -6.23
CA GLN A 349 -17.27 -6.18 -5.92
C GLN A 349 -16.31 -6.12 -7.10
N SER A 350 -15.02 -5.92 -6.78
CA SER A 350 -13.99 -5.79 -7.81
C SER A 350 -13.79 -7.07 -8.63
N GLY A 351 -14.02 -8.23 -8.04
CA GLY A 351 -13.68 -9.52 -8.63
C GLY A 351 -12.16 -9.75 -8.79
N HIS A 352 -11.34 -8.73 -8.47
CA HIS A 352 -9.90 -8.79 -8.68
C HIS A 352 -9.21 -9.36 -7.45
N THR A 353 -8.66 -10.55 -7.59
CA THR A 353 -7.82 -11.18 -6.58
C THR A 353 -6.44 -10.54 -6.56
N ARG A 354 -5.74 -10.66 -5.44
CA ARG A 354 -4.33 -10.27 -5.28
C ARG A 354 -3.58 -11.42 -4.63
N GLY A 355 -2.42 -11.77 -5.15
CA GLY A 355 -1.54 -12.70 -4.46
C GLY A 355 -1.09 -12.14 -3.13
N ILE A 356 -1.08 -12.97 -2.10
CA ILE A 356 -0.65 -12.62 -0.74
C ILE A 356 0.72 -13.24 -0.51
N TYR A 357 1.65 -12.39 -0.10
CA TYR A 357 3.00 -12.80 0.27
C TYR A 357 3.21 -12.56 1.75
N PHE A 358 3.84 -13.55 2.38
CA PHE A 358 4.11 -13.57 3.81
C PHE A 358 5.59 -13.84 4.06
N ALA A 359 6.21 -13.01 4.88
CA ALA A 359 7.61 -13.13 5.26
C ALA A 359 7.72 -13.38 6.77
N ARG A 360 8.46 -14.39 7.15
CA ARG A 360 8.77 -14.75 8.53
C ARG A 360 10.19 -14.32 8.85
N LEU A 361 10.36 -13.42 9.82
CA LEU A 361 11.67 -12.95 10.25
C LEU A 361 12.38 -13.94 11.20
N TYR A 362 11.61 -14.86 11.80
CA TYR A 362 12.11 -15.87 12.72
C TYR A 362 11.66 -17.26 12.28
N LYS A 363 12.47 -18.29 12.54
CA LYS A 363 12.15 -19.69 12.21
C LYS A 363 10.87 -20.14 12.88
N ASN A 364 10.63 -19.68 14.10
CA ASN A 364 9.50 -20.00 14.95
C ASN A 364 8.45 -18.88 15.02
N THR A 365 8.37 -18.02 14.00
CA THR A 365 7.38 -16.96 13.89
C THR A 365 5.96 -17.45 14.14
N ASP A 366 5.55 -18.57 13.51
CA ASP A 366 4.20 -19.08 13.63
C ASP A 366 3.87 -19.55 15.04
N ALA A 367 4.84 -20.19 15.73
CA ALA A 367 4.69 -20.59 17.14
C ALA A 367 4.51 -19.38 18.07
N PHE A 368 5.26 -18.30 17.82
CA PHE A 368 5.07 -17.04 18.55
C PHE A 368 3.69 -16.43 18.30
N LEU A 369 3.26 -16.36 17.03
CA LEU A 369 1.95 -15.81 16.66
C LEU A 369 0.77 -16.63 17.22
N ARG A 370 0.96 -17.93 17.42
CA ARG A 370 -0.01 -18.81 18.11
C ARG A 370 0.03 -18.70 19.64
N GLY A 371 1.05 -18.02 20.19
CA GLY A 371 1.24 -17.87 21.63
C GLY A 371 1.86 -19.10 22.29
N GLU A 372 2.53 -19.96 21.54
CA GLU A 372 3.19 -21.19 22.01
C GLU A 372 4.56 -20.89 22.61
N ILE A 373 5.18 -19.78 22.23
CA ILE A 373 6.47 -19.31 22.73
C ILE A 373 6.43 -17.82 23.04
N THR A 374 7.36 -17.38 23.87
CA THR A 374 7.60 -15.98 24.23
C THR A 374 8.66 -15.33 23.35
N GLU A 375 8.78 -14.00 23.38
CA GLU A 375 9.66 -13.22 22.52
C GLU A 375 11.15 -13.57 22.67
N ASP A 376 11.58 -13.93 23.88
CA ASP A 376 12.95 -14.34 24.21
C ASP A 376 13.40 -15.65 23.52
N LYS A 377 12.45 -16.45 23.06
CA LYS A 377 12.70 -17.71 22.34
C LYS A 377 12.71 -17.56 20.82
N LEU A 378 12.59 -16.35 20.31
CA LEU A 378 12.59 -16.10 18.86
C LEU A 378 13.98 -16.38 18.26
N GLU A 379 14.03 -17.22 17.23
CA GLU A 379 15.24 -17.57 16.50
C GLU A 379 15.23 -16.94 15.11
N PRO A 380 16.21 -16.09 14.75
CA PRO A 380 16.28 -15.49 13.43
C PRO A 380 16.21 -16.54 12.30
N ALA A 381 15.38 -16.28 11.29
CA ALA A 381 15.26 -17.17 10.13
C ALA A 381 16.41 -17.02 9.16
N PHE A 382 16.99 -15.84 9.09
CA PHE A 382 18.09 -15.48 8.20
C PHE A 382 18.81 -14.25 8.72
N ASP A 383 19.99 -13.98 8.20
CA ASP A 383 20.66 -12.71 8.41
C ASP A 383 19.93 -11.62 7.59
N ASN A 384 19.27 -10.71 8.29
CA ASN A 384 18.52 -9.62 7.72
C ASN A 384 19.29 -8.29 7.69
N SER A 385 20.61 -8.33 7.72
CA SER A 385 21.43 -7.16 7.43
C SER A 385 21.19 -6.68 5.98
N ILE A 386 21.29 -5.38 5.76
CA ILE A 386 21.14 -4.80 4.40
C ILE A 386 22.14 -5.44 3.45
N GLU A 387 23.34 -5.71 3.93
CA GLU A 387 24.42 -6.32 3.16
C GLU A 387 24.04 -7.72 2.66
N GLU A 388 23.61 -8.63 3.53
CA GLU A 388 23.23 -9.99 3.14
C GLU A 388 21.98 -10.04 2.25
N LEU A 389 21.00 -9.18 2.51
CA LEU A 389 19.83 -9.04 1.65
C LEU A 389 20.21 -8.52 0.24
N THR A 390 21.14 -7.59 0.17
CA THR A 390 21.68 -7.08 -1.11
C THR A 390 22.52 -8.14 -1.83
N LYS A 391 23.33 -8.91 -1.12
CA LYS A 391 24.06 -10.05 -1.68
C LYS A 391 23.12 -11.12 -2.22
N PHE A 392 22.05 -11.44 -1.49
CA PHE A 392 21.05 -12.37 -1.98
C PHE A 392 20.39 -11.86 -3.26
N TRP A 393 20.01 -10.59 -3.31
CA TRP A 393 19.43 -9.98 -4.51
C TRP A 393 20.41 -10.07 -5.70
N ALA A 394 21.68 -9.73 -5.48
CA ALA A 394 22.69 -9.69 -6.53
C ALA A 394 23.13 -11.09 -6.98
N TYR A 395 23.29 -12.03 -6.04
CA TYR A 395 23.97 -13.30 -6.27
C TYR A 395 23.12 -14.55 -6.01
N GLY A 396 21.94 -14.43 -5.47
CA GLY A 396 21.08 -15.56 -5.08
C GLY A 396 21.61 -16.30 -3.83
N ARG A 397 21.09 -17.50 -3.59
CA ARG A 397 21.57 -18.34 -2.48
C ARG A 397 23.02 -18.75 -2.71
N ARG A 398 23.88 -18.49 -1.74
CA ARG A 398 25.14 -19.19 -1.64
C ARG A 398 24.89 -20.58 -1.09
N GLY A 399 25.34 -21.61 -1.81
CA GLY A 399 25.68 -22.84 -1.15
C GLY A 399 24.83 -24.07 -1.40
N ASP A 400 24.15 -24.18 -2.52
CA ASP A 400 23.77 -25.52 -2.98
C ASP A 400 24.69 -25.92 -4.15
N THR A 401 25.87 -26.41 -3.78
CA THR A 401 26.93 -26.81 -4.71
C THR A 401 26.58 -28.10 -5.47
N GLY A 402 25.36 -28.63 -5.31
CA GLY A 402 24.98 -29.94 -5.82
C GLY A 402 24.00 -29.96 -7.00
N SER A 403 23.33 -28.89 -7.37
CA SER A 403 22.44 -28.92 -8.50
C SER A 403 22.61 -27.74 -9.45
N LYS A 404 22.81 -28.03 -10.73
CA LYS A 404 22.84 -27.06 -11.83
C LYS A 404 21.50 -26.28 -12.00
N LYS A 405 20.51 -26.52 -11.13
CA LYS A 405 19.17 -25.91 -11.17
C LYS A 405 18.96 -24.76 -10.18
N SER A 406 19.90 -24.45 -9.31
CA SER A 406 19.74 -23.41 -8.29
C SER A 406 20.46 -22.10 -8.61
N GLU A 407 20.54 -21.74 -9.88
CA GLU A 407 21.00 -20.41 -10.30
C GLU A 407 19.93 -19.34 -10.00
N GLY A 408 19.43 -19.24 -8.79
CA GLY A 408 18.44 -18.29 -8.35
C GLY A 408 18.48 -16.89 -9.02
N LEU A 409 18.12 -15.87 -8.35
CA LEU A 409 18.24 -14.47 -8.80
C LEU A 409 19.62 -14.10 -9.38
N LYS A 410 20.67 -14.78 -8.94
CA LYS A 410 22.05 -14.64 -9.42
C LYS A 410 22.20 -14.87 -10.92
N GLY A 411 21.73 -15.99 -11.41
CA GLY A 411 21.81 -16.32 -12.85
C GLY A 411 21.00 -15.34 -13.67
N MET A 412 19.76 -15.04 -13.25
CA MET A 412 18.90 -14.11 -13.99
C MET A 412 19.43 -12.68 -13.99
N THR A 413 19.89 -12.17 -12.85
CA THR A 413 20.40 -10.80 -12.76
C THR A 413 21.72 -10.67 -13.53
N LYS A 414 22.63 -11.64 -13.39
CA LYS A 414 23.90 -11.65 -14.13
C LYS A 414 23.67 -11.77 -15.64
N HIS A 415 22.93 -12.77 -16.08
CA HIS A 415 22.64 -12.97 -17.50
C HIS A 415 21.86 -11.78 -18.10
N ARG A 416 20.93 -11.21 -17.34
CA ARG A 416 20.19 -10.05 -17.79
C ARG A 416 21.06 -8.80 -17.86
N LEU A 417 21.89 -8.57 -16.86
CA LEU A 417 22.89 -7.49 -16.89
C LEU A 417 23.89 -7.66 -18.02
N ASP A 418 24.47 -8.87 -18.17
CA ASP A 418 25.42 -9.18 -19.23
C ASP A 418 24.79 -9.04 -20.62
N ARG A 419 23.52 -9.40 -20.78
CA ARG A 419 22.77 -9.19 -22.03
C ARG A 419 22.54 -7.71 -22.30
N LEU A 420 22.06 -6.97 -21.31
CA LEU A 420 21.79 -5.53 -21.43
C LEU A 420 23.06 -4.74 -21.74
N MET A 421 24.17 -5.13 -21.15
CA MET A 421 25.47 -4.51 -21.39
C MET A 421 26.03 -4.85 -22.76
N ARG A 422 25.85 -6.10 -23.24
CA ARG A 422 26.25 -6.52 -24.58
C ARG A 422 25.46 -5.87 -25.69
N GLU A 423 24.16 -5.66 -25.48
CA GLU A 423 23.30 -5.08 -26.49
C GLU A 423 23.47 -3.56 -26.62
N LYS A 424 24.35 -2.93 -25.85
CA LYS A 424 24.58 -1.46 -25.82
C LYS A 424 23.26 -0.63 -25.74
N THR A 425 22.21 -1.24 -25.21
CA THR A 425 20.83 -0.78 -25.39
C THR A 425 20.19 -0.31 -24.10
N LEU A 426 20.97 0.11 -23.12
CA LEU A 426 20.41 0.78 -21.95
C LEU A 426 19.37 1.84 -22.37
N LYS A 427 19.65 2.64 -23.39
CA LYS A 427 18.69 3.63 -23.92
C LYS A 427 17.49 3.02 -24.65
N ALA A 428 17.66 1.94 -25.42
CA ALA A 428 16.59 1.32 -26.18
C ALA A 428 15.60 0.54 -25.30
N GLN A 429 16.04 0.02 -24.16
CA GLN A 429 15.19 -0.72 -23.23
C GLN A 429 14.32 0.15 -22.33
N TYR A 430 14.55 1.43 -22.33
CA TYR A 430 13.64 2.37 -21.72
C TYR A 430 12.28 2.42 -22.44
N LYS A 431 12.18 1.87 -23.64
CA LYS A 431 11.06 2.16 -24.51
C LYS A 431 9.78 1.34 -24.31
N PRO A 432 9.69 0.03 -24.42
CA PRO A 432 8.37 -0.53 -24.72
C PRO A 432 7.47 -0.79 -23.52
N ASN A 433 8.00 -1.14 -22.36
CA ASN A 433 7.19 -1.60 -21.23
C ASN A 433 6.88 -0.51 -20.21
N TRP A 434 7.56 0.59 -20.31
CA TRP A 434 7.37 1.77 -19.50
C TRP A 434 6.07 2.49 -19.80
N TYR A 435 5.66 2.45 -21.09
CA TYR A 435 4.50 3.17 -21.57
C TYR A 435 3.16 2.59 -21.13
N ARG A 436 3.16 1.43 -20.52
CA ARG A 436 1.94 0.81 -19.99
C ARG A 436 1.52 1.38 -18.64
N SER A 437 2.41 2.06 -17.96
CA SER A 437 2.12 2.73 -16.70
C SER A 437 2.61 4.17 -16.80
N VAL A 438 1.76 5.13 -16.47
CA VAL A 438 2.10 6.56 -16.33
C VAL A 438 3.33 6.77 -15.46
N ALA A 439 3.51 5.92 -14.51
CA ALA A 439 4.58 5.94 -13.53
C ALA A 439 5.99 5.72 -14.10
N PHE A 440 6.13 5.23 -15.32
CA PHE A 440 7.44 4.90 -15.89
C PHE A 440 8.00 5.98 -16.80
N LYS A 441 7.31 7.08 -16.95
CA LYS A 441 7.75 8.15 -17.81
C LYS A 441 8.66 9.10 -17.08
N THR A 442 9.69 9.54 -17.77
CA THR A 442 10.48 10.66 -17.29
C THR A 442 9.59 11.90 -17.18
N TYR A 443 9.97 12.86 -16.38
CA TYR A 443 9.23 14.11 -16.27
C TYR A 443 9.01 14.76 -17.65
N ALA A 444 10.03 14.76 -18.52
CA ALA A 444 9.93 15.31 -19.87
C ALA A 444 8.91 14.55 -20.75
N GLU A 445 8.90 13.21 -20.68
CA GLU A 445 7.92 12.39 -21.41
C GLU A 445 6.51 12.57 -20.83
N THR A 446 6.41 12.76 -19.54
CA THR A 446 5.16 13.04 -18.86
C THR A 446 4.64 14.43 -19.23
N ALA A 447 5.49 15.44 -19.24
CA ALA A 447 5.16 16.80 -19.67
C ALA A 447 4.71 16.84 -21.13
N ALA A 448 5.39 16.11 -22.00
CA ALA A 448 5.02 16.02 -23.43
C ALA A 448 3.66 15.36 -23.65
N LEU A 449 3.24 14.42 -22.77
CA LEU A 449 1.93 13.78 -22.85
C LEU A 449 0.79 14.66 -22.36
N TRP A 450 1.08 15.53 -21.41
CA TRP A 450 0.08 16.43 -20.84
C TRP A 450 0.03 17.77 -21.55
N GLY A 451 0.92 17.96 -22.55
CA GLY A 451 1.04 19.20 -23.30
C GLY A 451 1.26 20.40 -22.39
N ASP A 452 0.76 21.55 -22.84
CA ASP A 452 0.88 22.81 -22.10
C ASP A 452 0.15 22.83 -20.75
N GLU A 453 -0.65 21.81 -20.42
CA GLU A 453 -1.35 21.73 -19.13
C GLU A 453 -0.40 21.60 -17.92
N VAL A 454 0.82 21.12 -18.13
CA VAL A 454 1.84 20.96 -17.08
C VAL A 454 2.78 22.17 -17.01
N GLY A 455 2.81 22.97 -18.05
CA GLY A 455 3.66 24.16 -18.16
C GLY A 455 3.01 25.46 -17.72
N ARG A 456 1.79 25.44 -17.21
CA ARG A 456 1.06 26.63 -16.75
C ARG A 456 0.96 26.70 -15.24
#